data_4b4cc6c8a9e402c1f794ca0bc7b5da15
#
_entry.id   4b4cc6c8a9e402c1f794ca0bc7b5da15
#
_cell.length_a   1.000
_cell.length_b   1.000
_cell.length_c   1.000
_cell.angle_alpha   90.00
_cell.angle_beta   90.00
_cell.angle_gamma   90.00
#
_symmetry.space_group_name_H-M   'P 1'
#
loop_
_entity.id
_entity.type
_entity.pdbx_description
1 polymer ?
#
loop_
_entity_poly.entity_id
_entity_poly.type
_entity_poly.pdbx_seq_one_letter_code
_entity_poly.pdbx_strand_id
1 'polypeptide(L)'
;MPTVLQLAISRGGVPKLPILEADVTPLGIAGDVQKNRKYHGGPNQALLLITSEGLDELKAAGYPVYPGALGENVTTVGLDRRQVRLGQRYRLGAEVEIEITKMREPCRTLAPYGPTIQKAVYDPDVKAGRPESPRWGLAGFYVKVLQPGRLYPGDPIVLLADPC
;
A
#
# COMPACT_ATOMS: atom_id res chain seq x y z
N MET A 1 1.74 -10.21 -15.52
CA MET A 1 1.90 -10.64 -14.12
C MET A 1 2.20 -9.42 -13.26
N PRO A 2 1.52 -9.25 -12.12
CA PRO A 2 1.81 -8.14 -11.21
C PRO A 2 3.23 -8.25 -10.63
N THR A 3 3.87 -7.11 -10.48
CA THR A 3 5.20 -7.03 -9.88
C THR A 3 5.31 -5.85 -8.92
N VAL A 4 6.34 -5.87 -8.10
CA VAL A 4 6.73 -4.74 -7.26
C VAL A 4 7.43 -3.71 -8.15
N LEU A 5 6.83 -2.52 -8.27
CA LEU A 5 7.45 -1.42 -9.03
C LEU A 5 8.51 -0.71 -8.18
N GLN A 6 8.17 -0.39 -6.92
CA GLN A 6 9.05 0.34 -6.02
C GLN A 6 8.85 -0.10 -4.58
N LEU A 7 9.94 -0.13 -3.83
CA LEU A 7 9.97 -0.24 -2.38
C LEU A 7 10.42 1.10 -1.79
N ALA A 8 9.82 1.50 -0.68
CA ALA A 8 10.14 2.79 -0.07
C ALA A 8 10.03 2.76 1.45
N ILE A 9 10.88 3.56 2.09
CA ILE A 9 10.88 3.77 3.54
C ILE A 9 11.06 5.25 3.85
N SER A 10 10.74 5.63 5.08
CA SER A 10 11.00 6.99 5.56
C SER A 10 11.36 6.96 7.05
N ARG A 11 11.83 8.10 7.55
CA ARG A 11 12.05 8.31 8.99
C ARG A 11 10.81 8.87 9.69
N GLY A 12 9.67 8.82 9.02
CA GLY A 12 8.36 9.27 9.48
C GLY A 12 7.70 10.20 8.48
N GLY A 13 6.39 10.02 8.30
CA GLY A 13 5.59 10.83 7.38
C GLY A 13 5.80 10.49 5.92
N VAL A 14 5.34 11.40 5.07
CA VAL A 14 5.37 11.29 3.61
C VAL A 14 6.26 12.38 3.02
N PRO A 15 6.87 12.17 1.84
CA PRO A 15 6.88 10.92 1.07
C PRO A 15 7.82 9.88 1.66
N LYS A 16 7.63 8.61 1.30
CA LYS A 16 8.65 7.59 1.51
C LYS A 16 9.59 7.56 0.32
N LEU A 17 10.86 7.26 0.58
CA LEU A 17 11.92 7.32 -0.42
C LEU A 17 12.28 5.92 -0.91
N PRO A 18 12.62 5.78 -2.22
CA PRO A 18 12.88 4.47 -2.81
C PRO A 18 14.12 3.80 -2.24
N ILE A 19 14.03 2.47 -2.10
CA ILE A 19 15.15 1.61 -1.76
C ILE A 19 15.22 0.45 -2.77
N LEU A 20 16.41 -0.13 -2.93
CA LEU A 20 16.64 -1.19 -3.92
C LEU A 20 16.44 -2.60 -3.38
N GLU A 21 16.38 -2.75 -2.07
CA GLU A 21 16.07 -4.00 -1.41
C GLU A 21 15.43 -3.74 -0.06
N ALA A 22 14.57 -4.62 0.39
CA ALA A 22 13.89 -4.50 1.66
C ALA A 22 14.02 -5.78 2.47
N ASP A 23 14.29 -5.61 3.75
CA ASP A 23 14.21 -6.67 4.74
C ASP A 23 12.83 -6.59 5.39
N VAL A 24 11.92 -7.44 4.95
CA VAL A 24 10.52 -7.43 5.40
C VAL A 24 10.39 -8.28 6.64
N THR A 25 9.88 -7.66 7.70
CA THR A 25 9.66 -8.29 9.01
C THR A 25 8.17 -8.26 9.35
N PRO A 26 7.73 -8.98 10.40
CA PRO A 26 6.33 -8.91 10.84
C PRO A 26 5.86 -7.51 11.23
N LEU A 27 6.78 -6.58 11.50
CA LEU A 27 6.45 -5.20 11.86
C LEU A 27 6.63 -4.21 10.70
N GLY A 28 7.05 -4.68 9.53
CA GLY A 28 7.27 -3.85 8.35
C GLY A 28 8.67 -3.98 7.81
N ILE A 29 9.08 -3.02 6.97
CA ILE A 29 10.42 -3.00 6.39
C ILE A 29 11.40 -2.47 7.43
N ALA A 30 12.51 -3.18 7.62
CA ALA A 30 13.59 -2.73 8.49
C ALA A 30 14.09 -1.34 8.05
N GLY A 31 14.19 -0.41 8.99
CA GLY A 31 14.58 0.97 8.72
C GLY A 31 13.44 1.93 8.47
N ASP A 32 12.22 1.43 8.25
CA ASP A 32 11.05 2.29 8.10
C ASP A 32 10.54 2.72 9.47
N VAL A 33 10.14 3.99 9.57
CA VAL A 33 9.62 4.57 10.82
C VAL A 33 8.27 5.20 10.56
N GLN A 34 7.27 4.83 11.36
CA GLN A 34 5.95 5.47 11.32
C GLN A 34 5.97 6.72 12.22
N LYS A 35 5.50 7.83 11.66
CA LYS A 35 5.42 9.11 12.37
C LYS A 35 4.43 9.06 13.55
N ASN A 36 3.34 8.31 13.40
CA ASN A 36 2.33 8.15 14.43
C ASN A 36 2.01 6.67 14.62
N ARG A 37 2.69 6.04 15.58
CA ARG A 37 2.59 4.60 15.84
C ARG A 37 1.23 4.15 16.36
N LYS A 38 0.41 5.08 16.86
CA LYS A 38 -0.95 4.77 17.31
C LYS A 38 -1.88 4.45 16.14
N TYR A 39 -1.70 5.14 15.01
CA TYR A 39 -2.56 5.02 13.83
C TYR A 39 -1.89 4.31 12.67
N HIS A 40 -0.57 4.17 12.69
CA HIS A 40 0.22 3.58 11.60
C HIS A 40 1.15 2.52 12.18
N GLY A 41 1.37 1.46 11.39
CA GLY A 41 2.27 0.38 11.78
C GLY A 41 1.59 -0.66 12.66
N GLY A 42 2.41 -1.55 13.22
CA GLY A 42 1.96 -2.71 13.99
C GLY A 42 1.69 -3.93 13.11
N PRO A 43 1.42 -5.11 13.74
CA PRO A 43 1.36 -6.37 13.00
C PRO A 43 0.28 -6.43 11.89
N ASN A 44 -0.84 -5.73 12.08
CA ASN A 44 -1.94 -5.73 11.11
C ASN A 44 -1.83 -4.62 10.08
N GLN A 45 -0.84 -3.74 10.21
CA GLN A 45 -0.56 -2.62 9.33
C GLN A 45 0.95 -2.52 9.08
N ALA A 46 1.59 -3.68 8.88
CA ALA A 46 3.04 -3.76 8.73
C ALA A 46 3.54 -3.04 7.48
N LEU A 47 2.79 -3.18 6.36
CA LEU A 47 3.10 -2.53 5.09
C LEU A 47 1.86 -1.86 4.53
N LEU A 48 2.08 -0.78 3.79
CA LEU A 48 1.05 -0.13 2.97
C LEU A 48 1.37 -0.37 1.50
N LEU A 49 0.40 -0.90 0.75
CA LEU A 49 0.50 -1.14 -0.69
C LEU A 49 -0.39 -0.16 -1.44
N ILE A 50 0.13 0.41 -2.52
CA ILE A 50 -0.64 1.23 -3.49
C ILE A 50 -0.28 0.78 -4.89
N THR A 51 -1.26 0.74 -5.79
CA THR A 51 -1.02 0.41 -7.19
C THR A 51 -0.52 1.64 -7.95
N SER A 52 0.43 1.45 -8.86
CA SER A 52 0.91 2.54 -9.72
C SER A 52 -0.19 3.02 -10.65
N GLU A 53 -1.08 2.12 -11.07
CA GLU A 53 -2.25 2.46 -11.89
C GLU A 53 -3.18 3.42 -11.14
N GLY A 54 -3.37 3.21 -9.84
CA GLY A 54 -4.14 4.12 -8.98
C GLY A 54 -3.48 5.50 -8.87
N LEU A 55 -2.15 5.53 -8.73
CA LEU A 55 -1.40 6.80 -8.73
C LEU A 55 -1.55 7.53 -10.07
N ASP A 56 -1.54 6.80 -11.18
CA ASP A 56 -1.75 7.39 -12.50
C ASP A 56 -3.14 7.99 -12.64
N GLU A 57 -4.18 7.36 -12.10
CA GLU A 57 -5.53 7.93 -12.07
C GLU A 57 -5.56 9.24 -11.29
N LEU A 58 -4.86 9.31 -10.15
CA LEU A 58 -4.78 10.54 -9.35
C LEU A 58 -4.00 11.63 -10.06
N LYS A 59 -2.91 11.29 -10.76
CA LYS A 59 -2.18 12.26 -11.59
C LYS A 59 -3.07 12.83 -12.69
N ALA A 60 -3.84 11.99 -13.36
CA ALA A 60 -4.77 12.42 -14.40
C ALA A 60 -5.84 13.37 -13.85
N ALA A 61 -6.19 13.23 -12.57
CA ALA A 61 -7.12 14.12 -11.88
C ALA A 61 -6.46 15.41 -11.36
N GLY A 62 -5.16 15.59 -11.57
CA GLY A 62 -4.43 16.81 -11.23
C GLY A 62 -3.64 16.76 -9.91
N TYR A 63 -3.58 15.62 -9.24
CA TYR A 63 -2.81 15.50 -8.00
C TYR A 63 -1.33 15.19 -8.29
N PRO A 64 -0.38 15.90 -7.63
CA PRO A 64 1.06 15.72 -7.88
C PRO A 64 1.63 14.53 -7.12
N VAL A 65 1.06 13.35 -7.31
CA VAL A 65 1.48 12.12 -6.63
C VAL A 65 2.46 11.31 -7.48
N TYR A 66 3.22 10.43 -6.84
CA TYR A 66 4.22 9.58 -7.45
C TYR A 66 4.48 8.38 -6.51
N PRO A 67 5.19 7.33 -6.95
CA PRO A 67 5.48 6.20 -6.05
C PRO A 67 6.18 6.64 -4.77
N GLY A 68 5.60 6.27 -3.63
CA GLY A 68 6.07 6.67 -2.30
C GLY A 68 5.40 7.92 -1.73
N ALA A 69 4.75 8.72 -2.57
CA ALA A 69 4.17 10.01 -2.18
C ALA A 69 3.13 9.88 -1.06
N LEU A 70 2.30 8.86 -1.11
CA LEU A 70 1.20 8.68 -0.16
C LEU A 70 1.60 7.86 1.07
N GLY A 71 2.88 7.55 1.20
CA GLY A 71 3.41 6.82 2.34
C GLY A 71 3.42 5.30 2.18
N GLU A 72 3.22 4.81 0.98
CA GLU A 72 3.27 3.36 0.73
C GLU A 72 4.70 2.84 0.72
N ASN A 73 4.85 1.63 1.29
CA ASN A 73 6.09 0.88 1.29
C ASN A 73 6.29 0.13 -0.01
N VAL A 74 5.20 -0.34 -0.61
CA VAL A 74 5.21 -1.15 -1.83
C VAL A 74 4.29 -0.50 -2.84
N THR A 75 4.86 -0.08 -3.96
CA THR A 75 4.08 0.36 -5.11
C THR A 75 4.07 -0.79 -6.10
N THR A 76 2.89 -1.19 -6.56
CA THR A 76 2.73 -2.34 -7.45
C THR A 76 2.41 -1.90 -8.88
N VAL A 77 2.72 -2.75 -9.85
CA VAL A 77 2.30 -2.58 -11.24
C VAL A 77 1.67 -3.88 -11.74
N GLY A 78 0.58 -3.77 -12.49
CA GLY A 78 -0.13 -4.92 -13.02
C GLY A 78 -1.16 -5.53 -12.08
N LEU A 79 -1.32 -5.00 -10.87
CA LEU A 79 -2.33 -5.44 -9.92
C LEU A 79 -3.56 -4.52 -10.02
N ASP A 80 -4.72 -5.08 -10.34
CA ASP A 80 -5.96 -4.30 -10.39
C ASP A 80 -6.48 -4.07 -8.97
N ARG A 81 -6.39 -2.84 -8.48
CA ARG A 81 -6.85 -2.46 -7.14
C ARG A 81 -8.31 -2.81 -6.89
N ARG A 82 -9.14 -2.79 -7.93
CA ARG A 82 -10.57 -3.07 -7.82
C ARG A 82 -10.87 -4.54 -7.54
N GLN A 83 -9.91 -5.43 -7.79
CA GLN A 83 -10.03 -6.86 -7.56
C GLN A 83 -9.40 -7.32 -6.24
N VAL A 84 -8.67 -6.45 -5.55
CA VAL A 84 -8.07 -6.76 -4.25
C VAL A 84 -9.14 -6.77 -3.17
N ARG A 85 -9.10 -7.78 -2.28
CA ARG A 85 -10.08 -7.95 -1.21
C ARG A 85 -9.40 -8.20 0.13
N LEU A 86 -10.06 -7.76 1.20
CA LEU A 86 -9.62 -8.09 2.55
C LEU A 86 -9.57 -9.61 2.74
N GLY A 87 -8.52 -10.10 3.38
CA GLY A 87 -8.31 -11.53 3.61
C GLY A 87 -7.57 -12.27 2.51
N GLN A 88 -7.39 -11.67 1.35
CA GLN A 88 -6.57 -12.27 0.30
C GLN A 88 -5.12 -12.36 0.74
N ARG A 89 -4.44 -13.44 0.34
CA ARG A 89 -3.03 -13.67 0.63
C ARG A 89 -2.23 -13.67 -0.66
N TYR A 90 -1.09 -13.01 -0.62
CA TYR A 90 -0.19 -12.88 -1.76
C TYR A 90 1.22 -13.28 -1.35
N ARG A 91 1.96 -13.85 -2.29
CA ARG A 91 3.42 -13.96 -2.17
C ARG A 91 4.06 -12.84 -3.00
N LEU A 92 4.99 -12.15 -2.37
CA LEU A 92 5.81 -11.12 -3.00
C LEU A 92 7.23 -11.66 -3.11
N GLY A 93 7.74 -11.79 -4.33
CA GLY A 93 9.07 -12.34 -4.55
C GLY A 93 9.19 -13.82 -4.19
N ALA A 94 10.36 -14.21 -3.70
CA ALA A 94 10.65 -15.62 -3.42
C ALA A 94 10.05 -16.12 -2.10
N GLU A 95 9.94 -15.25 -1.09
CA GLU A 95 9.68 -15.68 0.29
C GLU A 95 8.56 -14.95 1.01
N VAL A 96 8.37 -13.66 0.73
CA VAL A 96 7.47 -12.82 1.52
C VAL A 96 6.02 -13.19 1.25
N GLU A 97 5.27 -13.48 2.32
CA GLU A 97 3.82 -13.71 2.22
C GLU A 97 3.08 -12.69 3.06
N ILE A 98 2.01 -12.16 2.50
CA ILE A 98 1.20 -11.12 3.12
C ILE A 98 -0.28 -11.44 3.06
N GLU A 99 -1.04 -10.84 3.97
CA GLU A 99 -2.50 -10.87 3.94
C GLU A 99 -3.05 -9.45 3.98
N ILE A 100 -4.00 -9.16 3.10
CA ILE A 100 -4.69 -7.86 3.09
C ILE A 100 -5.57 -7.77 4.33
N THR A 101 -5.32 -6.79 5.21
CA THR A 101 -6.01 -6.69 6.50
C THR A 101 -7.02 -5.56 6.56
N LYS A 102 -6.74 -4.44 5.88
CA LYS A 102 -7.53 -3.23 6.07
C LYS A 102 -7.35 -2.28 4.89
N MET A 103 -8.44 -1.58 4.53
CA MET A 103 -8.34 -0.43 3.64
C MET A 103 -7.71 0.73 4.40
N ARG A 104 -6.73 1.41 3.80
CA ARG A 104 -6.12 2.58 4.42
C ARG A 104 -7.11 3.74 4.42
N GLU A 105 -7.33 4.34 5.59
CA GLU A 105 -8.05 5.60 5.72
C GLU A 105 -7.03 6.75 5.63
N PRO A 106 -7.20 7.69 4.67
CA PRO A 106 -6.24 8.80 4.53
C PRO A 106 -6.35 9.78 5.68
N CYS A 107 -5.26 10.47 5.96
CA CYS A 107 -5.18 11.45 7.02
C CYS A 107 -4.56 12.76 6.52
N ARG A 108 -4.36 13.73 7.42
CA ARG A 108 -3.82 15.05 7.10
C ARG A 108 -2.43 15.02 6.50
N THR A 109 -1.69 13.94 6.66
CA THR A 109 -0.34 13.81 6.08
C THR A 109 -0.36 13.88 4.56
N LEU A 110 -1.52 13.67 3.92
CA LEU A 110 -1.67 13.80 2.47
C LEU A 110 -1.96 15.23 2.00
N ALA A 111 -2.17 16.17 2.92
CA ALA A 111 -2.51 17.56 2.58
C ALA A 111 -1.54 18.24 1.60
N PRO A 112 -0.21 17.95 1.61
CA PRO A 112 0.71 18.54 0.64
C PRO A 112 0.37 18.24 -0.82
N TYR A 113 -0.40 17.19 -1.09
CA TYR A 113 -0.79 16.81 -2.46
C TYR A 113 -2.12 17.41 -2.90
N GLY A 114 -2.72 18.27 -2.07
CA GLY A 114 -3.94 19.01 -2.40
C GLY A 114 -5.01 18.91 -1.32
N PRO A 115 -5.84 19.96 -1.16
CA PRO A 115 -6.83 20.01 -0.08
C PRO A 115 -7.98 19.00 -0.25
N THR A 116 -8.16 18.46 -1.45
CA THR A 116 -9.26 17.52 -1.74
C THR A 116 -8.80 16.08 -1.87
N ILE A 117 -7.51 15.79 -1.69
CA ILE A 117 -6.96 14.45 -1.95
C ILE A 117 -7.60 13.38 -1.06
N GLN A 118 -7.88 13.69 0.20
CA GLN A 118 -8.50 12.70 1.09
C GLN A 118 -9.84 12.21 0.56
N LYS A 119 -10.64 13.08 0.00
CA LYS A 119 -11.94 12.74 -0.59
C LYS A 119 -11.79 12.05 -1.95
N ALA A 120 -10.70 12.33 -2.66
CA ALA A 120 -10.44 11.72 -3.95
C ALA A 120 -10.08 10.23 -3.84
N VAL A 121 -9.49 9.83 -2.71
CA VAL A 121 -8.97 8.46 -2.53
C VAL A 121 -9.83 7.59 -1.61
N TYR A 122 -10.85 8.18 -0.96
CA TYR A 122 -11.61 7.48 0.06
C TYR A 122 -13.04 8.04 0.13
N ASP A 123 -14.00 7.18 0.45
CA ASP A 123 -15.40 7.56 0.60
C ASP A 123 -16.11 6.68 1.64
N PRO A 124 -17.36 6.98 2.03
CA PRO A 124 -18.11 6.17 2.98
C PRO A 124 -18.31 4.72 2.55
N ASP A 125 -18.36 4.43 1.25
CA ASP A 125 -18.50 3.06 0.75
C ASP A 125 -17.23 2.25 0.99
N VAL A 126 -16.05 2.83 0.76
CA VAL A 126 -14.77 2.19 1.10
C VAL A 126 -14.72 1.93 2.60
N LYS A 127 -15.10 2.90 3.42
CA LYS A 127 -15.13 2.75 4.87
C LYS A 127 -16.07 1.61 5.31
N ALA A 128 -17.17 1.43 4.61
CA ALA A 128 -18.13 0.35 4.89
C ALA A 128 -17.69 -1.01 4.32
N GLY A 129 -16.55 -1.09 3.65
CA GLY A 129 -16.03 -2.32 3.07
C GLY A 129 -16.69 -2.70 1.75
N ARG A 130 -17.21 -1.74 1.00
CA ARG A 130 -17.89 -1.96 -0.29
C ARG A 130 -16.92 -1.80 -1.45
N PRO A 131 -16.49 -2.92 -2.06
CA PRO A 131 -15.49 -2.88 -3.13
C PRO A 131 -16.04 -2.33 -4.46
N GLU A 132 -17.33 -2.06 -4.57
CA GLU A 132 -17.95 -1.42 -5.72
C GLU A 132 -17.60 0.05 -5.85
N SER A 133 -17.11 0.68 -4.77
CA SER A 133 -16.70 2.09 -4.82
C SER A 133 -15.62 2.28 -5.89
N PRO A 134 -15.75 3.32 -6.73
CA PRO A 134 -14.70 3.66 -7.69
C PRO A 134 -13.38 4.08 -7.01
N ARG A 135 -13.42 4.37 -5.72
CA ARG A 135 -12.23 4.74 -4.92
C ARG A 135 -11.60 3.56 -4.19
N TRP A 136 -12.14 2.36 -4.36
CA TRP A 136 -11.61 1.17 -3.69
C TRP A 136 -10.12 0.99 -3.99
N GLY A 137 -9.30 1.02 -2.93
CA GLY A 137 -7.87 0.81 -3.04
C GLY A 137 -7.04 2.03 -3.47
N LEU A 138 -7.65 3.17 -3.79
CA LEU A 138 -6.87 4.37 -4.17
C LEU A 138 -6.03 4.91 -3.02
N ALA A 139 -6.50 4.81 -1.79
CA ALA A 139 -5.73 5.22 -0.61
C ALA A 139 -4.71 4.17 -0.17
N GLY A 140 -4.83 2.95 -0.68
CA GLY A 140 -3.93 1.84 -0.37
C GLY A 140 -4.54 0.77 0.51
N PHE A 141 -3.80 -0.33 0.61
CA PHE A 141 -4.16 -1.50 1.39
C PHE A 141 -3.12 -1.74 2.47
N TYR A 142 -3.55 -1.87 3.72
CA TYR A 142 -2.67 -2.37 4.76
C TYR A 142 -2.60 -3.89 4.72
N VAL A 143 -1.44 -4.41 5.05
CA VAL A 143 -1.21 -5.86 5.10
C VAL A 143 -0.49 -6.26 6.38
N LYS A 144 -0.69 -7.51 6.80
CA LYS A 144 0.20 -8.15 7.76
C LYS A 144 1.16 -9.08 7.03
N VAL A 145 2.33 -9.26 7.59
CA VAL A 145 3.37 -10.12 7.04
C VAL A 145 3.24 -11.50 7.68
N LEU A 146 2.89 -12.50 6.86
CA LEU A 146 2.76 -13.90 7.29
C LEU A 146 4.10 -14.61 7.27
N GLN A 147 4.93 -14.29 6.26
CA GLN A 147 6.26 -14.85 6.10
C GLN A 147 7.25 -13.74 5.80
N PRO A 148 8.25 -13.51 6.66
CA PRO A 148 9.27 -12.49 6.40
C PRO A 148 10.24 -12.92 5.31
N GLY A 149 11.04 -11.99 4.81
CA GLY A 149 12.05 -12.26 3.81
C GLY A 149 12.54 -11.02 3.11
N ARG A 150 13.37 -11.22 2.10
CA ARG A 150 13.90 -10.15 1.26
C ARG A 150 12.98 -9.88 0.10
N LEU A 151 12.88 -8.60 -0.26
CA LEU A 151 12.04 -8.13 -1.36
C LEU A 151 12.81 -7.13 -2.20
N TYR A 152 12.60 -7.20 -3.52
CA TYR A 152 13.31 -6.36 -4.50
C TYR A 152 12.32 -5.75 -5.50
N PRO A 153 12.57 -4.55 -6.01
CA PRO A 153 11.84 -4.06 -7.17
C PRO A 153 11.91 -5.07 -8.32
N GLY A 154 10.79 -5.29 -8.99
CA GLY A 154 10.67 -6.29 -10.04
C GLY A 154 10.19 -7.67 -9.56
N ASP A 155 10.16 -7.90 -8.27
CA ASP A 155 9.69 -9.17 -7.73
C ASP A 155 8.22 -9.42 -8.09
N PRO A 156 7.86 -10.68 -8.44
CA PRO A 156 6.50 -11.03 -8.81
C PRO A 156 5.55 -11.00 -7.60
N ILE A 157 4.29 -10.72 -7.89
CA ILE A 157 3.20 -10.75 -6.92
C ILE A 157 2.23 -11.84 -7.35
N VAL A 158 2.00 -12.84 -6.50
CA VAL A 158 1.17 -14.00 -6.82
C VAL A 158 0.07 -14.14 -5.79
N LEU A 159 -1.19 -14.20 -6.24
CA LEU A 159 -2.32 -14.50 -5.36
C LEU A 159 -2.23 -15.96 -4.92
N LEU A 160 -2.19 -16.19 -3.61
CA LEU A 160 -2.10 -17.52 -3.01
C LEU A 160 -3.45 -18.07 -2.57
N ALA A 161 -4.29 -17.19 -2.00
CA ALA A 161 -5.59 -17.60 -1.49
C ALA A 161 -6.56 -16.43 -1.46
N ASP A 162 -7.82 -16.73 -1.81
CA ASP A 162 -8.94 -15.83 -1.59
C ASP A 162 -9.50 -16.04 -0.18
N PRO A 163 -10.16 -15.03 0.40
CA PRO A 163 -10.82 -15.18 1.69
C PRO A 163 -11.94 -16.24 1.61
N CYS A 164 -12.06 -17.00 2.67
CA CYS A 164 -13.12 -18.00 2.82
C CYS A 164 -14.47 -17.34 3.14
#